data_e6b90ab1813e7136d4f8a4cd303d2787
#
_entry.id   e6b90ab1813e7136d4f8a4cd303d2787
#
_cell.length_a   1.000
_cell.length_b   1.000
_cell.length_c   1.000
_cell.angle_alpha   90.00
_cell.angle_beta   90.00
_cell.angle_gamma   90.00
#
_symmetry.space_group_name_H-M   'P 1'
#
loop_
_entity.id
_entity.type
_entity.pdbx_description
1 polymer ?
#
loop_
_entity_poly.entity_id
_entity_poly.type
_entity_poly.pdbx_seq_one_letter_code
_entity_poly.pdbx_strand_id
1 'polypeptide(L)'
;MCVFIYALPYQKRISEVMHESSPTQQVSTWLSHFGSALENSDFPKVLDLFYEECYWRDLISFTWNIKTFESKDEIVGMLQTVLSEVKPIHWAIEGAATLDGSTTKAFFTFETAVARGKGLLGLQNGKCLTLLTTMTELKGFEEHKGECRESGVQHRVKKHRKNWLELKEKEEAELGYIRQPYCVIIGGG
;
A
#
# COMPACT_ATOMS: atom_id res chain seq x y z
N MET A 1 52.17 10.24 -51.96
CA MET A 1 51.39 9.15 -51.32
C MET A 1 50.71 9.73 -50.08
N CYS A 2 49.48 10.27 -50.28
CA CYS A 2 48.77 10.93 -49.20
C CYS A 2 47.87 9.91 -48.49
N VAL A 3 48.06 9.75 -47.19
CA VAL A 3 47.24 8.90 -46.32
C VAL A 3 46.10 9.75 -45.81
N PHE A 4 44.88 9.53 -46.30
CA PHE A 4 43.67 10.11 -45.75
C PHE A 4 43.25 9.31 -44.52
N ILE A 5 43.41 9.91 -43.32
CA ILE A 5 42.84 9.38 -42.08
C ILE A 5 41.42 9.91 -41.99
N TYR A 6 40.42 9.03 -42.18
CA TYR A 6 39.04 9.33 -41.93
C TYR A 6 38.78 9.41 -40.43
N ALA A 7 38.69 10.58 -39.88
CA ALA A 7 38.15 10.81 -38.53
C ALA A 7 36.64 10.62 -38.55
N LEU A 8 36.13 9.54 -38.03
CA LEU A 8 34.72 9.34 -37.77
C LEU A 8 34.24 10.35 -36.74
N PRO A 9 33.07 11.01 -36.99
CA PRO A 9 32.63 12.07 -36.10
C PRO A 9 32.27 11.57 -34.71
N TYR A 10 32.92 12.14 -33.72
CA TYR A 10 32.73 11.94 -32.27
C TYR A 10 31.29 12.19 -31.80
N GLN A 11 30.46 12.82 -32.62
CA GLN A 11 29.06 13.14 -32.29
C GLN A 11 28.09 11.95 -32.29
N LYS A 12 28.47 10.78 -32.83
CA LYS A 12 27.58 9.61 -32.83
C LYS A 12 27.64 8.77 -31.57
N ARG A 13 28.53 9.11 -30.63
CA ARG A 13 28.68 8.42 -29.33
C ARG A 13 27.88 9.04 -28.17
N ILE A 14 27.28 10.21 -28.38
CA ILE A 14 26.52 10.91 -27.32
C ILE A 14 25.01 10.62 -27.41
N SER A 15 24.53 10.04 -28.52
CA SER A 15 23.10 9.74 -28.69
C SER A 15 22.68 8.34 -28.24
N GLU A 16 23.61 7.52 -27.75
CA GLU A 16 23.36 6.22 -27.11
C GLU A 16 23.59 6.23 -25.60
N VAL A 17 23.54 7.37 -24.95
CA VAL A 17 23.23 7.40 -23.52
C VAL A 17 21.75 7.05 -23.44
N MET A 18 21.50 5.76 -23.32
CA MET A 18 20.20 5.22 -22.96
C MET A 18 19.69 6.07 -21.80
N HIS A 19 18.55 6.67 -21.97
CA HIS A 19 17.80 7.33 -20.91
C HIS A 19 17.46 6.23 -19.89
N GLU A 20 18.41 5.88 -19.01
CA GLU A 20 18.09 5.06 -17.85
C GLU A 20 17.04 5.85 -17.07
N SER A 21 15.81 5.36 -17.12
CA SER A 21 14.72 5.94 -16.35
C SER A 21 15.14 5.99 -14.89
N SER A 22 14.96 7.14 -14.26
CA SER A 22 15.32 7.29 -12.85
C SER A 22 14.64 6.20 -12.00
N PRO A 23 15.21 5.78 -10.87
CA PRO A 23 14.58 4.81 -9.98
C PRO A 23 13.13 5.14 -9.64
N THR A 24 12.83 6.42 -9.40
CA THR A 24 11.48 6.92 -9.16
C THR A 24 10.56 6.72 -10.36
N GLN A 25 11.06 6.97 -11.58
CA GLN A 25 10.29 6.77 -12.80
C GLN A 25 10.02 5.28 -13.04
N GLN A 26 10.97 4.40 -12.76
CA GLN A 26 10.78 2.94 -12.87
C GLN A 26 9.66 2.46 -11.95
N VAL A 27 9.66 2.92 -10.68
CA VAL A 27 8.61 2.59 -9.71
C VAL A 27 7.26 3.13 -10.15
N SER A 28 7.18 4.40 -10.58
CA SER A 28 5.92 4.99 -11.03
C SER A 28 5.33 4.25 -12.23
N THR A 29 6.18 3.86 -13.17
CA THR A 29 5.77 3.06 -14.34
C THR A 29 5.27 1.69 -13.92
N TRP A 30 5.99 1.02 -13.02
CA TRP A 30 5.58 -0.28 -12.51
C TRP A 30 4.22 -0.21 -11.79
N LEU A 31 4.03 0.78 -10.89
CA LEU A 31 2.76 0.99 -10.18
C LEU A 31 1.59 1.25 -11.14
N SER A 32 1.83 2.03 -12.19
CA SER A 32 0.82 2.30 -13.22
C SER A 32 0.40 1.04 -13.97
N HIS A 33 1.39 0.22 -14.40
CA HIS A 33 1.11 -1.04 -15.08
C HIS A 33 0.42 -2.05 -14.15
N PHE A 34 0.86 -2.12 -12.90
CA PHE A 34 0.29 -3.00 -11.90
C PHE A 34 -1.16 -2.63 -11.59
N GLY A 35 -1.45 -1.35 -11.32
CA GLY A 35 -2.80 -0.86 -11.10
C GLY A 35 -3.72 -1.16 -12.28
N SER A 36 -3.28 -0.85 -13.51
CA SER A 36 -4.04 -1.13 -14.72
C SER A 36 -4.30 -2.63 -14.94
N ALA A 37 -3.32 -3.49 -14.65
CA ALA A 37 -3.49 -4.93 -14.76
C ALA A 37 -4.50 -5.47 -13.73
N LEU A 38 -4.48 -4.93 -12.50
CA LEU A 38 -5.46 -5.31 -11.46
C LEU A 38 -6.88 -4.84 -11.82
N GLU A 39 -7.04 -3.60 -12.28
CA GLU A 39 -8.35 -3.06 -12.70
C GLU A 39 -8.99 -3.89 -13.81
N ASN A 40 -8.18 -4.40 -14.73
CA ASN A 40 -8.66 -5.24 -15.84
C ASN A 40 -8.69 -6.74 -15.50
N SER A 41 -8.29 -7.14 -14.30
CA SER A 41 -8.14 -8.55 -13.90
C SER A 41 -7.23 -9.35 -14.86
N ASP A 42 -6.20 -8.67 -15.40
CA ASP A 42 -5.23 -9.25 -16.34
C ASP A 42 -4.11 -9.95 -15.58
N PHE A 43 -4.41 -11.11 -15.04
CA PHE A 43 -3.46 -11.89 -14.23
C PHE A 43 -2.16 -12.25 -14.95
N PRO A 44 -2.14 -12.58 -16.26
CA PRO A 44 -0.90 -12.76 -16.98
C PRO A 44 0.01 -11.53 -16.90
N LYS A 45 -0.52 -10.32 -17.12
CA LYS A 45 0.26 -9.08 -17.00
C LYS A 45 0.71 -8.82 -15.57
N VAL A 46 -0.13 -9.11 -14.57
CA VAL A 46 0.29 -9.03 -13.17
C VAL A 46 1.52 -9.91 -12.94
N LEU A 47 1.49 -11.17 -13.39
CA LEU A 47 2.61 -12.12 -13.21
C LEU A 47 3.89 -11.69 -13.92
N ASP A 48 3.77 -11.06 -15.08
CA ASP A 48 4.93 -10.55 -15.83
C ASP A 48 5.67 -9.43 -15.10
N LEU A 49 4.98 -8.71 -14.21
CA LEU A 49 5.55 -7.65 -13.39
C LEU A 49 6.33 -8.18 -12.18
N PHE A 50 6.17 -9.45 -11.82
CA PHE A 50 6.87 -10.07 -10.70
C PHE A 50 8.07 -10.88 -11.15
N TYR A 51 9.06 -10.94 -10.28
CA TYR A 51 10.21 -11.85 -10.43
C TYR A 51 9.76 -13.30 -10.27
N GLU A 52 10.59 -14.27 -10.68
CA GLU A 52 10.25 -15.69 -10.52
C GLU A 52 10.15 -16.07 -9.04
N GLU A 53 11.16 -15.68 -8.26
CA GLU A 53 11.11 -15.71 -6.80
C GLU A 53 10.60 -14.36 -6.31
N CYS A 54 9.37 -14.31 -5.85
CA CYS A 54 8.73 -13.08 -5.41
C CYS A 54 7.91 -13.28 -4.14
N TYR A 55 7.77 -12.21 -3.38
CA TYR A 55 7.08 -12.21 -2.11
C TYR A 55 6.10 -11.05 -2.02
N TRP A 56 4.84 -11.34 -1.74
CA TRP A 56 3.86 -10.32 -1.39
C TRP A 56 3.37 -10.55 0.02
N ARG A 57 3.71 -9.64 0.93
CA ARG A 57 3.18 -9.64 2.28
C ARG A 57 2.03 -8.66 2.40
N ASP A 58 0.85 -9.18 2.75
CA ASP A 58 -0.33 -8.37 3.03
C ASP A 58 -0.54 -8.23 4.54
N LEU A 59 -0.75 -6.99 4.98
CA LEU A 59 -1.15 -6.63 6.34
C LEU A 59 -2.57 -6.06 6.28
N ILE A 60 -3.55 -6.97 6.30
CA ILE A 60 -5.00 -6.70 6.35
C ILE A 60 -5.61 -5.87 5.21
N SER A 61 -4.85 -5.53 4.16
CA SER A 61 -5.36 -4.67 3.08
C SER A 61 -6.22 -5.43 2.06
N PHE A 62 -5.79 -6.62 1.69
CA PHE A 62 -6.42 -7.47 0.68
C PHE A 62 -7.16 -8.64 1.31
N THR A 63 -6.56 -9.25 2.33
CA THR A 63 -7.02 -10.53 2.87
C THR A 63 -7.67 -10.42 4.24
N TRP A 64 -7.74 -9.23 4.82
CA TRP A 64 -8.13 -9.02 6.23
C TRP A 64 -7.32 -9.86 7.22
N ASN A 65 -6.13 -10.30 6.79
CA ASN A 65 -5.23 -11.14 7.58
C ASN A 65 -3.78 -10.70 7.35
N ILE A 66 -2.88 -11.13 8.21
CA ILE A 66 -1.44 -11.00 8.01
C ILE A 66 -0.95 -12.25 7.29
N LYS A 67 -0.68 -12.14 6.00
CA LYS A 67 -0.27 -13.27 5.18
C LYS A 67 0.86 -12.91 4.22
N THR A 68 1.76 -13.87 3.97
CA THR A 68 2.79 -13.77 2.94
C THR A 68 2.47 -14.77 1.84
N PHE A 69 2.56 -14.33 0.60
CA PHE A 69 2.47 -15.14 -0.62
C PHE A 69 3.87 -15.22 -1.21
N GLU A 70 4.38 -16.43 -1.42
CA GLU A 70 5.79 -16.70 -1.72
C GLU A 70 6.02 -17.15 -3.17
N SER A 71 4.98 -17.13 -3.99
CA SER A 71 5.06 -17.51 -5.40
C SER A 71 4.04 -16.76 -6.25
N LYS A 72 4.28 -16.74 -7.56
CA LYS A 72 3.33 -16.19 -8.54
C LYS A 72 1.97 -16.87 -8.47
N ASP A 73 1.93 -18.17 -8.30
CA ASP A 73 0.68 -18.96 -8.23
C ASP A 73 -0.13 -18.59 -6.99
N GLU A 74 0.52 -18.43 -5.84
CA GLU A 74 -0.16 -17.99 -4.61
C GLU A 74 -0.68 -16.55 -4.74
N ILE A 75 0.09 -15.65 -5.36
CA ILE A 75 -0.34 -14.27 -5.61
C ILE A 75 -1.58 -14.24 -6.50
N VAL A 76 -1.59 -14.99 -7.60
CA VAL A 76 -2.75 -15.06 -8.49
C VAL A 76 -3.94 -15.71 -7.80
N GLY A 77 -3.75 -16.81 -7.08
CA GLY A 77 -4.81 -17.46 -6.31
C GLY A 77 -5.49 -16.52 -5.30
N MET A 78 -4.69 -15.71 -4.60
CA MET A 78 -5.20 -14.67 -3.72
C MET A 78 -5.98 -13.62 -4.51
N LEU A 79 -5.41 -13.05 -5.56
CA LEU A 79 -6.06 -12.00 -6.35
C LEU A 79 -7.38 -12.48 -6.98
N GLN A 80 -7.43 -13.70 -7.51
CA GLN A 80 -8.66 -14.29 -8.07
C GLN A 80 -9.79 -14.36 -7.03
N THR A 81 -9.43 -14.54 -5.77
CA THR A 81 -10.39 -14.66 -4.68
C THR A 81 -10.90 -13.29 -4.20
N VAL A 82 -10.02 -12.29 -4.09
CA VAL A 82 -10.34 -11.05 -3.35
C VAL A 82 -10.51 -9.82 -4.24
N LEU A 83 -9.99 -9.82 -5.47
CA LEU A 83 -9.85 -8.61 -6.29
C LEU A 83 -11.19 -7.93 -6.59
N SER A 84 -12.26 -8.71 -6.80
CA SER A 84 -13.61 -8.20 -7.07
C SER A 84 -14.21 -7.40 -5.91
N GLU A 85 -13.80 -7.69 -4.68
CA GLU A 85 -14.27 -7.00 -3.46
C GLU A 85 -13.33 -5.87 -3.07
N VAL A 86 -12.02 -6.10 -3.14
CA VAL A 86 -10.99 -5.15 -2.74
C VAL A 86 -10.95 -3.93 -3.67
N LYS A 87 -11.04 -4.13 -4.99
CA LYS A 87 -11.02 -3.08 -6.02
C LYS A 87 -9.92 -2.04 -5.79
N PRO A 88 -8.65 -2.45 -5.80
CA PRO A 88 -7.54 -1.55 -5.49
C PRO A 88 -7.31 -0.56 -6.63
N ILE A 89 -7.20 0.73 -6.27
CA ILE A 89 -7.06 1.88 -7.18
C ILE A 89 -6.06 2.89 -6.63
N HIS A 90 -5.79 3.96 -7.38
CA HIS A 90 -5.00 5.13 -6.97
C HIS A 90 -3.57 4.79 -6.49
N TRP A 91 -2.91 3.90 -7.21
CA TRP A 91 -1.52 3.54 -6.95
C TRP A 91 -0.59 4.70 -7.25
N ALA A 92 0.11 5.21 -6.24
CA ALA A 92 1.00 6.35 -6.38
C ALA A 92 2.26 6.19 -5.51
N ILE A 93 3.42 6.56 -6.05
CA ILE A 93 4.66 6.59 -5.28
C ILE A 93 4.57 7.66 -4.18
N GLU A 94 5.07 7.34 -2.99
CA GLU A 94 5.21 8.27 -1.86
C GLU A 94 6.70 8.64 -1.69
N GLY A 95 7.05 9.86 -2.09
CA GLY A 95 8.44 10.33 -2.07
C GLY A 95 9.30 9.82 -3.22
N ALA A 96 10.60 9.84 -3.03
CA ALA A 96 11.57 9.38 -4.02
C ALA A 96 11.95 7.92 -3.78
N ALA A 97 12.15 7.17 -4.88
CA ALA A 97 12.72 5.83 -4.79
C ALA A 97 14.20 5.88 -4.41
N THR A 98 14.64 4.89 -3.66
CA THR A 98 16.04 4.70 -3.26
C THR A 98 16.60 3.44 -3.89
N LEU A 99 17.89 3.47 -4.21
CA LEU A 99 18.62 2.30 -4.70
C LEU A 99 19.41 1.68 -3.54
N ASP A 100 19.15 0.41 -3.26
CA ASP A 100 19.85 -0.38 -2.25
C ASP A 100 20.47 -1.61 -2.93
N GLY A 101 21.76 -1.54 -3.21
CA GLY A 101 22.42 -2.51 -4.06
C GLY A 101 21.83 -2.58 -5.46
N SER A 102 21.29 -3.72 -5.85
CA SER A 102 20.61 -3.94 -7.14
C SER A 102 19.08 -3.75 -7.06
N THR A 103 18.55 -3.37 -5.89
CA THR A 103 17.11 -3.28 -5.65
C THR A 103 16.67 -1.82 -5.52
N THR A 104 15.73 -1.39 -6.34
CA THR A 104 15.05 -0.11 -6.21
C THR A 104 13.91 -0.25 -5.22
N LYS A 105 13.92 0.54 -4.14
CA LYS A 105 12.90 0.53 -3.09
C LYS A 105 12.13 1.84 -3.08
N ALA A 106 10.81 1.77 -2.91
CA ALA A 106 9.98 2.94 -2.75
C ALA A 106 8.72 2.65 -1.92
N PHE A 107 8.33 3.65 -1.15
CA PHE A 107 7.00 3.66 -0.55
C PHE A 107 5.96 4.08 -1.58
N PHE A 108 4.76 3.59 -1.42
CA PHE A 108 3.63 3.95 -2.26
C PHE A 108 2.33 3.96 -1.46
N THR A 109 1.32 4.64 -2.00
CA THR A 109 -0.04 4.66 -1.48
C THR A 109 -0.98 3.99 -2.47
N PHE A 110 -2.08 3.47 -1.97
CA PHE A 110 -3.19 2.94 -2.75
C PHE A 110 -4.49 3.04 -1.97
N GLU A 111 -5.59 2.82 -2.65
CA GLU A 111 -6.90 2.73 -2.01
C GLU A 111 -7.57 1.42 -2.39
N THR A 112 -8.43 0.94 -1.51
CA THR A 112 -9.37 -0.15 -1.78
C THR A 112 -10.81 0.37 -1.75
N ALA A 113 -11.79 -0.48 -2.01
CA ALA A 113 -13.19 -0.11 -1.88
C ALA A 113 -13.52 0.50 -0.51
N VAL A 114 -12.90 -0.01 0.57
CA VAL A 114 -13.25 0.33 1.95
C VAL A 114 -12.12 0.99 2.76
N ALA A 115 -10.90 1.06 2.22
CA ALA A 115 -9.75 1.52 3.00
C ALA A 115 -8.75 2.32 2.16
N ARG A 116 -7.87 3.03 2.86
CA ARG A 116 -6.61 3.59 2.32
C ARG A 116 -5.45 2.75 2.81
N GLY A 117 -4.47 2.56 1.98
CA GLY A 117 -3.31 1.74 2.27
C GLY A 117 -2.00 2.38 1.86
N LYS A 118 -0.93 1.86 2.42
CA LYS A 118 0.46 2.14 2.06
C LYS A 118 1.18 0.84 1.78
N GLY A 119 2.29 0.95 1.10
CA GLY A 119 3.13 -0.21 0.87
C GLY A 119 4.59 0.14 0.65
N LEU A 120 5.39 -0.90 0.56
CA LEU A 120 6.79 -0.85 0.17
C LEU A 120 7.02 -1.80 -1.00
N LEU A 121 7.57 -1.27 -2.07
CA LEU A 121 7.91 -2.01 -3.28
C LEU A 121 9.42 -2.16 -3.39
N GLY A 122 9.90 -3.37 -3.68
CA GLY A 122 11.27 -3.67 -4.04
C GLY A 122 11.34 -4.21 -5.46
N LEU A 123 11.93 -3.43 -6.37
CA LEU A 123 12.15 -3.83 -7.76
C LEU A 123 13.59 -4.25 -7.99
N GLN A 124 13.76 -5.33 -8.72
CA GLN A 124 15.04 -5.75 -9.26
C GLN A 124 14.91 -5.97 -10.79
N ASN A 125 15.77 -5.33 -11.56
CA ASN A 125 15.69 -5.37 -13.03
C ASN A 125 14.29 -5.03 -13.59
N GLY A 126 13.60 -4.06 -12.97
CA GLY A 126 12.26 -3.62 -13.38
C GLY A 126 11.10 -4.55 -12.98
N LYS A 127 11.39 -5.66 -12.29
CA LYS A 127 10.37 -6.61 -11.78
C LYS A 127 10.28 -6.57 -10.26
N CYS A 128 9.11 -6.84 -9.73
CA CYS A 128 8.86 -6.88 -8.29
C CYS A 128 9.45 -8.14 -7.67
N LEU A 129 10.37 -7.95 -6.75
CA LEU A 129 10.90 -8.99 -5.88
C LEU A 129 10.10 -9.07 -4.58
N THR A 130 9.80 -7.90 -3.98
CA THR A 130 9.06 -7.82 -2.72
C THR A 130 8.00 -6.74 -2.78
N LEU A 131 6.80 -7.09 -2.36
CA LEU A 131 5.67 -6.18 -2.22
C LEU A 131 5.10 -6.30 -0.81
N LEU A 132 5.01 -5.19 -0.10
CA LEU A 132 4.30 -5.07 1.15
C LEU A 132 3.08 -4.18 0.95
N THR A 133 1.92 -4.62 1.39
CA THR A 133 0.70 -3.81 1.46
C THR A 133 0.18 -3.77 2.89
N THR A 134 -0.23 -2.61 3.35
CA THR A 134 -0.82 -2.45 4.68
C THR A 134 -1.99 -1.48 4.63
N MET A 135 -3.06 -1.82 5.32
CA MET A 135 -4.17 -0.89 5.54
C MET A 135 -3.76 0.13 6.60
N THR A 136 -4.01 1.40 6.32
CA THR A 136 -3.71 2.51 7.24
C THR A 136 -4.95 3.14 7.83
N GLU A 137 -6.06 3.10 7.11
CA GLU A 137 -7.28 3.81 7.51
C GLU A 137 -8.51 3.21 6.82
N LEU A 138 -9.58 3.04 7.55
CA LEU A 138 -10.89 2.67 6.98
C LEU A 138 -11.62 3.94 6.52
N LYS A 139 -12.16 3.90 5.30
CA LYS A 139 -12.99 4.98 4.76
C LYS A 139 -14.31 5.09 5.54
N GLY A 140 -14.63 6.32 5.96
CA GLY A 140 -15.81 6.59 6.80
C GLY A 140 -15.61 6.36 8.29
N PHE A 141 -14.42 5.88 8.70
CA PHE A 141 -14.03 5.68 10.09
C PHE A 141 -12.64 6.26 10.36
N GLU A 142 -12.34 7.36 9.70
CA GLU A 142 -11.07 8.06 9.82
C GLU A 142 -10.85 8.58 11.24
N GLU A 143 -9.60 8.51 11.71
CA GLU A 143 -9.24 9.10 13.00
C GLU A 143 -9.53 10.61 13.00
N HIS A 144 -10.29 11.07 13.98
CA HIS A 144 -10.50 12.50 14.20
C HIS A 144 -9.17 13.15 14.65
N LYS A 145 -8.62 14.06 13.84
CA LYS A 145 -7.32 14.72 14.06
C LYS A 145 -7.50 16.23 14.29
N GLY A 146 -6.53 16.84 14.95
CA GLY A 146 -6.52 18.29 15.20
C GLY A 146 -7.72 18.75 16.02
N GLU A 147 -8.40 19.78 15.55
CA GLU A 147 -9.55 20.38 16.25
C GLU A 147 -10.78 19.47 16.30
N CYS A 148 -10.87 18.50 15.39
CA CYS A 148 -11.96 17.51 15.36
C CYS A 148 -11.74 16.34 16.32
N ARG A 149 -10.56 16.25 16.96
CA ARG A 149 -10.29 15.20 17.94
C ARG A 149 -11.13 15.43 19.18
N GLU A 150 -11.84 14.40 19.63
CA GLU A 150 -12.59 14.47 20.87
C GLU A 150 -11.69 14.87 22.05
N SER A 151 -12.05 15.95 22.71
CA SER A 151 -11.37 16.37 23.93
C SER A 151 -11.58 15.32 25.02
N GLY A 152 -10.53 14.99 25.75
CA GLY A 152 -10.68 14.11 26.91
C GLY A 152 -11.67 14.63 27.95
N VAL A 153 -11.92 13.83 28.97
CA VAL A 153 -12.90 14.16 30.02
C VAL A 153 -12.58 15.52 30.64
N GLN A 154 -13.50 16.46 30.56
CA GLN A 154 -13.40 17.73 31.27
C GLN A 154 -13.66 17.51 32.77
N HIS A 155 -12.60 17.63 33.56
CA HIS A 155 -12.69 17.56 35.01
C HIS A 155 -13.38 18.82 35.55
N ARG A 156 -14.69 18.72 35.78
CA ARG A 156 -15.50 19.76 36.46
C ARG A 156 -16.31 19.12 37.56
N VAL A 157 -16.45 19.83 38.68
CA VAL A 157 -17.40 19.45 39.71
C VAL A 157 -18.83 19.65 39.17
N LYS A 158 -19.48 18.57 38.86
CA LYS A 158 -20.90 18.59 38.43
C LYS A 158 -21.76 18.02 39.55
N LYS A 159 -22.66 18.85 40.08
CA LYS A 159 -23.68 18.34 41.00
C LYS A 159 -24.60 17.39 40.25
N HIS A 160 -25.00 16.28 40.89
CA HIS A 160 -25.86 15.22 40.31
C HIS A 160 -25.23 14.42 39.14
N ARG A 161 -23.92 14.33 39.13
CA ARG A 161 -23.23 13.45 38.17
C ARG A 161 -23.58 12.01 38.47
N LYS A 162 -23.96 11.24 37.43
CA LYS A 162 -24.05 9.78 37.54
C LYS A 162 -22.68 9.22 37.98
N ASN A 163 -22.73 8.23 38.88
CA ASN A 163 -21.52 7.55 39.29
C ASN A 163 -20.98 6.68 38.14
N TRP A 164 -19.75 6.19 38.28
CA TRP A 164 -19.09 5.38 37.27
C TRP A 164 -19.90 4.11 36.93
N LEU A 165 -20.51 3.46 37.92
CA LEU A 165 -21.29 2.25 37.73
C LEU A 165 -22.55 2.52 36.88
N GLU A 166 -23.29 3.58 37.19
CA GLU A 166 -24.47 3.98 36.43
C GLU A 166 -24.16 4.34 34.99
N LEU A 167 -22.99 4.94 34.72
CA LEU A 167 -22.53 5.23 33.37
C LEU A 167 -22.17 3.95 32.64
N LYS A 168 -21.45 3.04 33.29
CA LYS A 168 -21.07 1.75 32.73
C LYS A 168 -22.29 0.89 32.38
N GLU A 169 -23.23 0.75 33.29
CA GLU A 169 -24.47 -0.02 33.06
C GLU A 169 -25.27 0.54 31.87
N LYS A 170 -25.35 1.88 31.76
CA LYS A 170 -25.99 2.52 30.62
C LYS A 170 -25.26 2.23 29.30
N GLU A 171 -23.94 2.36 29.29
CA GLU A 171 -23.14 2.11 28.10
C GLU A 171 -23.21 0.65 27.66
N GLU A 172 -23.14 -0.30 28.59
CA GLU A 172 -23.30 -1.72 28.31
C GLU A 172 -24.66 -2.07 27.71
N ALA A 173 -25.72 -1.40 28.14
CA ALA A 173 -27.05 -1.59 27.58
C ALA A 173 -27.21 -1.01 26.16
N GLU A 174 -26.38 -0.04 25.77
CA GLU A 174 -26.43 0.62 24.46
C GLU A 174 -25.48 -0.03 23.44
N LEU A 175 -24.38 -0.67 23.90
CA LEU A 175 -23.35 -1.24 23.03
C LEU A 175 -23.90 -2.39 22.18
N GLY A 176 -23.65 -2.32 20.89
CA GLY A 176 -24.10 -3.32 19.93
C GLY A 176 -25.55 -3.17 19.49
N TYR A 177 -26.37 -2.36 20.17
CA TYR A 177 -27.77 -2.11 19.85
C TYR A 177 -28.01 -0.69 19.32
N ILE A 178 -27.60 0.31 20.08
CA ILE A 178 -27.81 1.73 19.78
C ILE A 178 -26.49 2.39 19.36
N ARG A 179 -25.38 1.97 19.96
CA ARG A 179 -24.03 2.50 19.70
C ARG A 179 -23.20 1.48 18.91
N GLN A 180 -22.73 1.90 17.74
CA GLN A 180 -21.88 1.16 16.85
C GLN A 180 -20.76 2.08 16.34
N PRO A 181 -19.56 1.56 16.01
CA PRO A 181 -19.08 0.21 16.31
C PRO A 181 -18.78 0.01 17.79
N TYR A 182 -18.73 -1.23 18.22
CA TYR A 182 -18.24 -1.60 19.56
C TYR A 182 -17.06 -2.57 19.44
N CYS A 183 -16.20 -2.56 20.44
CA CYS A 183 -15.05 -3.44 20.53
C CYS A 183 -15.11 -4.26 21.80
N VAL A 184 -14.91 -5.56 21.66
CA VAL A 184 -14.76 -6.49 22.79
C VAL A 184 -13.29 -6.87 22.90
N ILE A 185 -12.67 -6.58 24.04
CA ILE A 185 -11.29 -6.98 24.36
C ILE A 185 -11.33 -8.20 25.27
N ILE A 186 -10.76 -9.31 24.79
CA ILE A 186 -10.66 -10.55 25.57
C ILE A 186 -9.21 -10.69 26.03
N GLY A 187 -9.03 -10.81 27.36
CA GLY A 187 -7.71 -11.09 27.94
C GLY A 187 -6.76 -9.89 27.98
N GLY A 188 -7.29 -8.69 28.10
CA GLY A 188 -6.50 -7.48 28.36
C GLY A 188 -6.01 -7.47 29.82
N GLY A 189 -4.89 -8.11 30.11
CA GLY A 189 -4.23 -8.08 31.40
C GLY A 189 -2.93 -7.29 31.37
#